data_5d4a4955deb9f34278a84ea3ed4e8ba5
#
_entry.id   5d4a4955deb9f34278a84ea3ed4e8ba5
#
_cell.length_a   1.000
_cell.length_b   1.000
_cell.length_c   1.000
_cell.angle_alpha   90.00
_cell.angle_beta   90.00
_cell.angle_gamma   90.00
#
_symmetry.space_group_name_H-M   'P 1'
#
loop_
_entity.id
_entity.type
_entity.pdbx_description
1 polymer ?
#
loop_
_entity_poly.entity_id
_entity_poly.type
_entity_poly.pdbx_seq_one_letter_code
_entity_poly.pdbx_strand_id
1 'polypeptide(L)'
;IQVGGYKPSTLIDFEIPAKYGLQQTIADTLGGGIMRGLRTVPVLVEIAEEMLELCPRAMMLQYVNPMAINCLGLSHFVPELRYVGLCHSVQGTVADLARDIGEDFNKIEFECSGINHMSFFTKFAKKLNNGSTEDLYPKIFQKGETGDFGTNWDGCSNKVRYEVLKKLG
;
A
#
# COMPACT_ATOMS: atom_id res chain seq x y z
N ILE A 1 7.00 -10.98 12.32
CA ILE A 1 5.93 -11.14 13.35
C ILE A 1 4.63 -10.71 12.70
N GLN A 2 3.56 -11.48 12.83
CA GLN A 2 2.23 -11.13 12.34
C GLN A 2 1.30 -10.86 13.52
N VAL A 3 0.70 -9.68 13.53
CA VAL A 3 -0.11 -9.16 14.63
C VAL A 3 -1.49 -8.74 14.14
N GLY A 4 -2.53 -8.92 14.96
CA GLY A 4 -3.89 -8.40 14.74
C GLY A 4 -4.71 -9.06 13.62
N GLY A 5 -4.08 -9.87 12.78
CA GLY A 5 -4.70 -10.53 11.64
C GLY A 5 -4.88 -12.04 11.83
N TYR A 6 -5.80 -12.44 12.69
CA TYR A 6 -6.08 -13.85 12.98
C TYR A 6 -7.60 -14.15 12.94
N LYS A 7 -7.94 -15.42 12.74
CA LYS A 7 -9.33 -15.89 12.81
C LYS A 7 -9.78 -16.04 14.27
N PRO A 8 -11.05 -15.73 14.62
CA PRO A 8 -12.12 -15.30 13.72
C PRO A 8 -12.15 -13.79 13.46
N SER A 9 -11.38 -12.98 14.18
CA SER A 9 -11.47 -11.50 14.16
C SER A 9 -11.36 -10.91 12.75
N THR A 10 -10.43 -11.41 11.93
CA THR A 10 -10.28 -10.93 10.55
C THR A 10 -11.53 -11.20 9.70
N LEU A 11 -12.19 -12.34 9.88
CA LEU A 11 -13.43 -12.64 9.15
C LEU A 11 -14.53 -11.65 9.55
N ILE A 12 -14.66 -11.37 10.84
CA ILE A 12 -15.65 -10.42 11.39
C ILE A 12 -15.40 -9.01 10.84
N ASP A 13 -14.13 -8.60 10.72
CA ASP A 13 -13.73 -7.30 10.14
C ASP A 13 -14.24 -7.12 8.69
N PHE A 14 -14.40 -8.20 7.94
CA PHE A 14 -14.94 -8.18 6.57
C PHE A 14 -16.46 -8.37 6.55
N GLU A 15 -16.98 -9.29 7.34
CA GLU A 15 -18.41 -9.66 7.33
C GLU A 15 -19.31 -8.56 7.83
N ILE A 16 -18.89 -7.83 8.88
CA ILE A 16 -19.71 -6.74 9.43
C ILE A 16 -19.88 -5.60 8.42
N PRO A 17 -18.82 -5.02 7.84
CA PRO A 17 -18.98 -3.98 6.81
C PRO A 17 -19.83 -4.46 5.62
N ALA A 18 -19.65 -5.71 5.18
CA ALA A 18 -20.42 -6.28 4.07
C ALA A 18 -21.93 -6.28 4.33
N LYS A 19 -22.38 -6.49 5.57
CA LYS A 19 -23.81 -6.42 5.95
C LYS A 19 -24.41 -5.02 5.75
N TYR A 20 -23.60 -3.99 5.73
CA TYR A 20 -23.98 -2.60 5.48
C TYR A 20 -23.66 -2.12 4.06
N GLY A 21 -23.34 -3.03 3.15
CA GLY A 21 -23.02 -2.71 1.76
C GLY A 21 -21.64 -2.07 1.56
N LEU A 22 -20.76 -2.14 2.55
CA LEU A 22 -19.40 -1.59 2.49
C LEU A 22 -18.43 -2.67 2.05
N GLN A 23 -17.60 -2.37 1.03
CA GLN A 23 -16.53 -3.25 0.59
C GLN A 23 -15.28 -2.99 1.44
N GLN A 24 -15.10 -3.76 2.50
CA GLN A 24 -13.92 -3.72 3.33
C GLN A 24 -12.75 -4.40 2.60
N THR A 25 -11.63 -3.71 2.51
CA THR A 25 -10.34 -4.29 2.14
C THR A 25 -9.47 -4.43 3.39
N ILE A 26 -8.32 -5.08 3.29
CA ILE A 26 -7.35 -5.19 4.40
C ILE A 26 -6.72 -3.85 4.78
N ALA A 27 -7.17 -2.78 4.19
CA ALA A 27 -6.56 -1.47 4.25
C ALA A 27 -6.84 -0.71 5.54
N ASP A 28 -6.29 0.49 5.58
CA ASP A 28 -6.29 1.45 6.68
C ASP A 28 -7.61 2.21 6.83
N THR A 29 -8.69 1.71 6.24
CA THR A 29 -9.98 2.39 6.15
C THR A 29 -11.13 1.53 6.68
N LEU A 30 -12.27 2.19 6.91
CA LEU A 30 -13.53 1.60 7.36
C LEU A 30 -13.45 0.93 8.74
N GLY A 31 -14.59 0.45 9.21
CA GLY A 31 -14.72 -0.13 10.54
C GLY A 31 -13.82 -1.33 10.80
N GLY A 32 -13.67 -2.22 9.83
CA GLY A 32 -12.80 -3.39 9.95
C GLY A 32 -11.32 -3.03 10.08
N GLY A 33 -10.84 -2.03 9.32
CA GLY A 33 -9.48 -1.51 9.44
C GLY A 33 -9.21 -0.86 10.79
N ILE A 34 -10.16 -0.06 11.29
CA ILE A 34 -10.09 0.55 12.62
C ILE A 34 -10.02 -0.54 13.72
N MET A 35 -10.92 -1.52 13.66
CA MET A 35 -10.94 -2.62 14.65
C MET A 35 -9.66 -3.44 14.64
N ARG A 36 -9.09 -3.68 13.45
CA ARG A 36 -7.79 -4.34 13.34
C ARG A 36 -6.67 -3.47 13.91
N GLY A 37 -6.67 -2.16 13.68
CA GLY A 37 -5.72 -1.22 14.27
C GLY A 37 -5.76 -1.24 15.79
N LEU A 38 -6.95 -1.20 16.39
CA LEU A 38 -7.14 -1.27 17.84
C LEU A 38 -6.58 -2.56 18.47
N ARG A 39 -6.55 -3.66 17.72
CA ARG A 39 -5.93 -4.92 18.20
C ARG A 39 -4.43 -4.97 17.94
N THR A 40 -3.94 -4.24 16.94
CA THR A 40 -2.56 -4.33 16.47
C THR A 40 -1.64 -3.34 17.19
N VAL A 41 -2.08 -2.09 17.33
CA VAL A 41 -1.25 -1.00 17.90
C VAL A 41 -0.74 -1.31 19.29
N PRO A 42 -1.56 -1.81 20.26
CA PRO A 42 -1.04 -2.10 21.59
C PRO A 42 0.13 -3.10 21.59
N VAL A 43 0.01 -4.18 20.81
CA VAL A 43 1.07 -5.20 20.71
C VAL A 43 2.32 -4.65 20.03
N LEU A 44 2.17 -3.77 19.02
CA LEU A 44 3.31 -3.13 18.38
C LEU A 44 4.02 -2.15 19.33
N VAL A 45 3.27 -1.47 20.21
CA VAL A 45 3.83 -0.60 21.23
C VAL A 45 4.66 -1.40 22.23
N GLU A 46 4.14 -2.52 22.74
CA GLU A 46 4.88 -3.43 23.64
C GLU A 46 6.20 -3.90 22.99
N ILE A 47 6.15 -4.36 21.73
CA ILE A 47 7.35 -4.77 20.99
C ILE A 47 8.33 -3.59 20.81
N ALA A 48 7.82 -2.40 20.55
CA ALA A 48 8.63 -1.21 20.35
C ALA A 48 9.37 -0.78 21.63
N GLU A 49 8.69 -0.84 22.78
CA GLU A 49 9.27 -0.57 24.10
C GLU A 49 10.38 -1.59 24.43
N GLU A 50 10.13 -2.89 24.21
CA GLU A 50 11.15 -3.92 24.33
C GLU A 50 12.35 -3.70 23.39
N MET A 51 12.09 -3.24 22.16
CA MET A 51 13.18 -2.92 21.21
C MET A 51 14.03 -1.75 21.70
N LEU A 52 13.43 -0.72 22.28
CA LEU A 52 14.18 0.41 22.85
C LEU A 52 15.07 -0.02 24.01
N GLU A 53 14.62 -0.96 24.83
CA GLU A 53 15.40 -1.52 25.94
C GLU A 53 16.52 -2.45 25.47
N LEU A 54 16.18 -3.43 24.61
CA LEU A 54 17.10 -4.52 24.26
C LEU A 54 17.98 -4.22 23.05
N CYS A 55 17.48 -3.42 22.10
CA CYS A 55 18.20 -3.13 20.86
C CYS A 55 17.93 -1.70 20.32
N PRO A 56 18.27 -0.64 21.08
CA PRO A 56 17.87 0.75 20.80
C PRO A 56 18.39 1.30 19.46
N ARG A 57 19.37 0.66 18.85
CA ARG A 57 19.89 1.04 17.54
C ARG A 57 19.22 0.32 16.36
N ALA A 58 18.39 -0.68 16.64
CA ALA A 58 17.67 -1.41 15.58
C ALA A 58 16.61 -0.52 14.92
N MET A 59 16.29 -0.84 13.67
CA MET A 59 15.18 -0.23 12.95
C MET A 59 14.07 -1.26 12.76
N MET A 60 12.86 -0.93 13.18
CA MET A 60 11.69 -1.78 12.95
C MET A 60 11.22 -1.62 11.50
N LEU A 61 11.17 -2.71 10.75
CA LEU A 61 10.56 -2.77 9.43
C LEU A 61 9.10 -3.20 9.59
N GLN A 62 8.20 -2.22 9.58
CA GLN A 62 6.78 -2.42 9.86
C GLN A 62 6.01 -2.74 8.58
N TYR A 63 5.65 -4.01 8.39
CA TYR A 63 4.87 -4.52 7.27
C TYR A 63 3.44 -4.93 7.65
N VAL A 64 3.07 -4.80 8.93
CA VAL A 64 1.76 -5.24 9.42
C VAL A 64 0.69 -4.21 9.03
N ASN A 65 -0.45 -4.69 8.54
CA ASN A 65 -1.61 -3.85 8.30
C ASN A 65 -2.50 -3.72 9.56
N PRO A 66 -3.18 -2.58 9.70
CA PRO A 66 -3.24 -1.39 8.83
C PRO A 66 -1.99 -0.51 9.01
N MET A 67 -1.19 -0.38 7.95
CA MET A 67 0.15 0.21 8.07
C MET A 67 0.12 1.67 8.51
N ALA A 68 -0.74 2.50 7.94
CA ALA A 68 -0.83 3.93 8.30
C ALA A 68 -1.27 4.12 9.75
N ILE A 69 -2.28 3.36 10.22
CA ILE A 69 -2.76 3.41 11.61
C ILE A 69 -1.66 2.96 12.57
N ASN A 70 -0.96 1.88 12.23
CA ASN A 70 0.13 1.34 13.04
C ASN A 70 1.30 2.32 13.14
N CYS A 71 1.69 2.94 12.03
CA CYS A 71 2.74 3.96 12.01
C CYS A 71 2.35 5.19 12.83
N LEU A 72 1.11 5.67 12.69
CA LEU A 72 0.62 6.79 13.49
C LEU A 72 0.61 6.44 15.00
N GLY A 73 0.17 5.23 15.34
CA GLY A 73 0.20 4.75 16.72
C GLY A 73 1.62 4.70 17.29
N LEU A 74 2.57 4.13 16.55
CA LEU A 74 3.98 4.10 16.97
C LEU A 74 4.56 5.51 17.15
N SER A 75 4.29 6.43 16.21
CA SER A 75 4.70 7.83 16.35
C SER A 75 4.17 8.51 17.61
N HIS A 76 2.95 8.15 18.00
CA HIS A 76 2.28 8.78 19.15
C HIS A 76 2.73 8.19 20.48
N PHE A 77 2.82 6.86 20.56
CA PHE A 77 3.09 6.17 21.84
C PHE A 77 4.57 5.92 22.09
N VAL A 78 5.38 5.75 21.03
CA VAL A 78 6.81 5.43 21.13
C VAL A 78 7.61 6.28 20.13
N PRO A 79 7.64 7.61 20.29
CA PRO A 79 8.23 8.54 19.32
C PRO A 79 9.75 8.37 19.14
N GLU A 80 10.44 7.76 20.10
CA GLU A 80 11.88 7.49 20.05
C GLU A 80 12.23 6.29 19.16
N LEU A 81 11.25 5.44 18.81
CA LEU A 81 11.49 4.26 18.01
C LEU A 81 11.92 4.63 16.59
N ARG A 82 12.97 3.99 16.13
CA ARG A 82 13.37 4.04 14.71
C ARG A 82 12.59 3.00 13.93
N TYR A 83 11.67 3.43 13.08
CA TYR A 83 10.88 2.52 12.25
C TYR A 83 10.61 3.09 10.86
N VAL A 84 10.22 2.21 9.96
CA VAL A 84 9.71 2.55 8.63
C VAL A 84 8.51 1.65 8.30
N GLY A 85 7.41 2.25 7.84
CA GLY A 85 6.26 1.54 7.31
C GLY A 85 6.51 1.12 5.86
N LEU A 86 6.28 -0.15 5.56
CA LEU A 86 6.50 -0.75 4.25
C LEU A 86 5.22 -1.41 3.72
N CYS A 87 5.03 -1.37 2.42
CA CYS A 87 3.91 -2.01 1.74
C CYS A 87 4.35 -2.61 0.41
N HIS A 88 3.76 -3.73 0.03
CA HIS A 88 4.00 -4.38 -1.27
C HIS A 88 3.28 -3.67 -2.44
N SER A 89 2.29 -2.79 -2.14
CA SER A 89 1.41 -2.19 -3.15
C SER A 89 2.15 -1.35 -4.17
N VAL A 90 3.22 -0.65 -3.77
CA VAL A 90 3.98 0.21 -4.70
C VAL A 90 4.60 -0.65 -5.82
N GLN A 91 5.42 -1.65 -5.46
CA GLN A 91 6.05 -2.52 -6.43
C GLN A 91 5.02 -3.33 -7.22
N GLY A 92 3.98 -3.84 -6.55
CA GLY A 92 2.89 -4.57 -7.22
C GLY A 92 2.18 -3.70 -8.26
N THR A 93 1.87 -2.45 -7.94
CA THR A 93 1.23 -1.53 -8.89
C THR A 93 2.15 -1.15 -10.04
N VAL A 94 3.45 -0.94 -9.79
CA VAL A 94 4.43 -0.71 -10.87
C VAL A 94 4.47 -1.89 -11.83
N ALA A 95 4.51 -3.13 -11.30
CA ALA A 95 4.51 -4.33 -12.11
C ALA A 95 3.21 -4.50 -12.93
N ASP A 96 2.06 -4.20 -12.32
CA ASP A 96 0.76 -4.23 -12.99
C ASP A 96 0.69 -3.22 -14.14
N LEU A 97 1.08 -1.96 -13.89
CA LEU A 97 1.08 -0.91 -14.90
C LEU A 97 2.07 -1.22 -16.04
N ALA A 98 3.28 -1.69 -15.70
CA ALA A 98 4.28 -2.07 -16.70
C ALA A 98 3.72 -3.17 -17.61
N ARG A 99 3.10 -4.21 -17.05
CA ARG A 99 2.44 -5.28 -17.80
C ARG A 99 1.31 -4.76 -18.69
N ASP A 100 0.45 -3.89 -18.15
CA ASP A 100 -0.71 -3.34 -18.86
C ASP A 100 -0.31 -2.52 -20.10
N ILE A 101 0.84 -1.84 -20.06
CA ILE A 101 1.37 -1.05 -21.17
C ILE A 101 2.46 -1.77 -21.99
N GLY A 102 2.77 -3.04 -21.67
CA GLY A 102 3.75 -3.87 -22.39
C GLY A 102 5.21 -3.45 -22.19
N GLU A 103 5.55 -2.92 -21.00
CA GLU A 103 6.91 -2.49 -20.67
C GLU A 103 7.61 -3.45 -19.68
N ASP A 104 8.94 -3.48 -19.73
CA ASP A 104 9.75 -4.28 -18.82
C ASP A 104 9.86 -3.60 -17.44
N PHE A 105 9.33 -4.25 -16.40
CA PHE A 105 9.37 -3.79 -15.01
C PHE A 105 10.78 -3.35 -14.57
N ASN A 106 11.83 -4.09 -14.98
CA ASN A 106 13.20 -3.78 -14.56
C ASN A 106 13.75 -2.48 -15.16
N LYS A 107 13.10 -1.95 -16.18
CA LYS A 107 13.45 -0.68 -16.83
C LYS A 107 12.62 0.49 -16.34
N ILE A 108 11.64 0.26 -15.45
CA ILE A 108 10.81 1.33 -14.93
C ILE A 108 11.57 2.10 -13.84
N GLU A 109 11.50 3.42 -13.94
CA GLU A 109 11.87 4.36 -12.90
C GLU A 109 10.61 5.08 -12.44
N PHE A 110 10.36 5.10 -11.14
CA PHE A 110 9.15 5.69 -10.59
C PHE A 110 9.42 6.46 -9.30
N GLU A 111 8.57 7.43 -9.04
CA GLU A 111 8.45 8.12 -7.74
C GLU A 111 7.01 8.02 -7.27
N CYS A 112 6.82 7.81 -5.99
CA CYS A 112 5.50 7.63 -5.38
C CYS A 112 5.35 8.56 -4.18
N SER A 113 4.26 9.31 -4.12
CA SER A 113 3.98 10.26 -3.05
C SER A 113 2.55 10.09 -2.54
N GLY A 114 2.38 10.18 -1.22
CA GLY A 114 1.10 10.01 -0.55
C GLY A 114 1.21 9.18 0.72
N ILE A 115 0.06 8.74 1.22
CA ILE A 115 -0.03 7.83 2.36
C ILE A 115 -0.29 6.40 1.88
N ASN A 116 -0.12 5.41 2.76
CA ASN A 116 -0.34 4.00 2.41
C ASN A 116 -1.74 3.78 1.82
N HIS A 117 -1.80 3.07 0.69
CA HIS A 117 -2.98 2.77 -0.12
C HIS A 117 -3.72 4.00 -0.72
N MET A 118 -3.23 5.22 -0.47
CA MET A 118 -3.72 6.48 -1.03
C MET A 118 -2.54 7.33 -1.50
N SER A 119 -1.85 6.84 -2.52
CA SER A 119 -0.65 7.45 -3.09
C SER A 119 -0.74 7.50 -4.62
N PHE A 120 0.06 8.38 -5.19
CA PHE A 120 0.14 8.60 -6.64
C PHE A 120 1.58 8.45 -7.10
N PHE A 121 1.77 7.94 -8.30
CA PHE A 121 3.06 8.02 -8.96
C PHE A 121 3.24 9.44 -9.50
N THR A 122 4.21 10.15 -8.96
CA THR A 122 4.60 11.49 -9.46
C THR A 122 5.58 11.40 -10.62
N LYS A 123 6.20 10.22 -10.80
CA LYS A 123 7.02 9.86 -11.93
C LYS A 123 6.77 8.40 -12.30
N PHE A 124 6.60 8.13 -13.59
CA PHE A 124 6.54 6.78 -14.13
C PHE A 124 7.18 6.78 -15.51
N ALA A 125 8.42 6.33 -15.61
CA ALA A 125 9.25 6.49 -16.78
C ALA A 125 10.08 5.23 -17.08
N LYS A 126 10.48 5.06 -18.33
CA LYS A 126 11.37 4.00 -18.79
C LYS A 126 12.81 4.49 -18.87
N LYS A 127 13.73 3.76 -18.27
CA LYS A 127 15.18 3.96 -18.42
C LYS A 127 15.61 3.54 -19.82
N LEU A 128 16.28 4.44 -20.52
CA LEU A 128 16.84 4.19 -21.82
C LEU A 128 18.35 3.88 -21.73
N ASN A 129 18.89 3.20 -22.75
CA ASN A 129 20.30 2.76 -22.76
C ASN A 129 21.31 3.92 -22.75
N ASN A 130 20.88 5.12 -23.15
CA ASN A 130 21.70 6.33 -23.13
C ASN A 130 21.68 7.10 -21.80
N GLY A 131 21.02 6.54 -20.77
CA GLY A 131 20.88 7.14 -19.44
C GLY A 131 19.76 8.18 -19.31
N SER A 132 19.03 8.49 -20.38
CA SER A 132 17.80 9.31 -20.30
C SER A 132 16.58 8.47 -19.92
N THR A 133 15.47 9.14 -19.67
CA THR A 133 14.17 8.50 -19.37
C THR A 133 13.11 8.92 -20.39
N GLU A 134 12.20 8.01 -20.70
CA GLU A 134 10.98 8.23 -21.51
C GLU A 134 9.79 8.24 -20.55
N ASP A 135 8.98 9.30 -20.58
CA ASP A 135 7.74 9.36 -19.82
C ASP A 135 6.72 8.35 -20.36
N LEU A 136 6.16 7.53 -19.47
CA LEU A 136 5.19 6.48 -19.80
C LEU A 136 3.74 6.85 -19.50
N TYR A 137 3.46 8.01 -18.92
CA TYR A 137 2.09 8.46 -18.68
C TYR A 137 1.22 8.50 -19.95
N PRO A 138 1.71 8.96 -21.11
CA PRO A 138 0.92 8.90 -22.35
C PRO A 138 0.43 7.49 -22.68
N LYS A 139 1.25 6.46 -22.48
CA LYS A 139 0.88 5.06 -22.71
C LYS A 139 -0.17 4.57 -21.70
N ILE A 140 -0.03 4.98 -20.44
CA ILE A 140 -0.98 4.64 -19.37
C ILE A 140 -2.33 5.28 -19.65
N PHE A 141 -2.37 6.55 -20.07
CA PHE A 141 -3.60 7.23 -20.47
C PHE A 141 -4.27 6.54 -21.66
N GLN A 142 -3.52 6.23 -22.69
CA GLN A 142 -4.04 5.50 -23.87
C GLN A 142 -4.64 4.15 -23.46
N LYS A 143 -3.95 3.39 -22.59
CA LYS A 143 -4.48 2.12 -22.06
C LYS A 143 -5.78 2.34 -21.28
N GLY A 144 -5.85 3.38 -20.48
CA GLY A 144 -7.06 3.78 -19.76
C GLY A 144 -8.26 4.06 -20.66
N GLU A 145 -8.04 4.60 -21.86
CA GLU A 145 -9.09 4.88 -22.85
C GLU A 145 -9.63 3.62 -23.52
N THR A 146 -8.81 2.59 -23.72
CA THR A 146 -9.23 1.34 -24.37
C THR A 146 -10.23 0.53 -23.53
N GLY A 147 -10.31 0.77 -22.21
CA GLY A 147 -11.20 0.06 -21.31
C GLY A 147 -10.79 -1.40 -21.01
N ASP A 148 -9.70 -1.87 -21.61
CA ASP A 148 -9.12 -3.18 -21.35
C ASP A 148 -8.19 -3.10 -20.15
N PHE A 149 -8.77 -3.16 -18.95
CA PHE A 149 -8.05 -3.08 -17.69
C PHE A 149 -7.65 -4.47 -17.24
N GLY A 150 -6.35 -4.68 -17.04
CA GLY A 150 -5.85 -5.88 -16.40
C GLY A 150 -6.41 -6.07 -14.99
N THR A 151 -6.20 -7.22 -14.43
CA THR A 151 -6.42 -7.48 -13.01
C THR A 151 -5.10 -7.31 -12.25
N ASN A 152 -5.18 -6.79 -11.03
CA ASN A 152 -4.04 -6.77 -10.14
C ASN A 152 -3.73 -8.18 -9.60
N TRP A 153 -2.66 -8.31 -8.83
CA TRP A 153 -2.18 -9.57 -8.27
C TRP A 153 -3.20 -10.31 -7.38
N ASP A 154 -4.19 -9.62 -6.82
CA ASP A 154 -5.27 -10.21 -6.01
C ASP A 154 -6.56 -10.48 -6.82
N GLY A 155 -6.49 -10.33 -8.14
CA GLY A 155 -7.60 -10.60 -9.06
C GLY A 155 -8.63 -9.46 -9.19
N CYS A 156 -8.41 -8.32 -8.54
CA CYS A 156 -9.27 -7.16 -8.67
C CYS A 156 -8.95 -6.36 -9.94
N SER A 157 -9.99 -5.79 -10.55
CA SER A 157 -9.83 -4.94 -11.74
C SER A 157 -9.06 -3.66 -11.43
N ASN A 158 -8.16 -3.28 -12.31
CA ASN A 158 -7.45 -1.99 -12.27
C ASN A 158 -8.33 -0.79 -12.72
N LYS A 159 -9.58 -1.01 -13.07
CA LYS A 159 -10.51 0.00 -13.59
C LYS A 159 -10.52 1.30 -12.77
N VAL A 160 -10.64 1.18 -11.45
CA VAL A 160 -10.73 2.36 -10.56
C VAL A 160 -9.49 3.24 -10.66
N ARG A 161 -8.29 2.64 -10.74
CA ARG A 161 -7.02 3.38 -10.90
C ARG A 161 -7.02 4.22 -12.17
N TYR A 162 -7.44 3.62 -13.28
CA TYR A 162 -7.54 4.31 -14.58
C TYR A 162 -8.64 5.38 -14.60
N GLU A 163 -9.77 5.15 -13.91
CA GLU A 163 -10.83 6.17 -13.78
C GLU A 163 -10.35 7.37 -12.95
N VAL A 164 -9.59 7.14 -11.88
CA VAL A 164 -8.98 8.22 -11.09
C VAL A 164 -7.97 8.99 -11.93
N LEU A 165 -7.10 8.30 -12.65
CA LEU A 165 -6.14 8.92 -13.57
C LEU A 165 -6.83 9.84 -14.60
N LYS A 166 -7.91 9.39 -15.23
CA LYS A 166 -8.67 10.20 -16.20
C LYS A 166 -9.28 11.47 -15.60
N LYS A 167 -9.61 11.45 -14.32
CA LYS A 167 -10.24 12.58 -13.63
C LYS A 167 -9.26 13.59 -13.07
N LEU A 168 -8.10 13.13 -12.62
CA LEU A 168 -7.13 13.95 -11.90
C LEU A 168 -5.88 14.31 -12.73
N GLY A 169 -5.64 13.61 -13.81
CA GLY A 169 -4.47 13.78 -14.66
C GLY A 169 -3.35 12.87 -14.26
#